data_bf98249ba8f8398ee601bc8d5121ad5a
#
_entry.id   bf98249ba8f8398ee601bc8d5121ad5a
#
_cell.length_a   1.000
_cell.length_b   1.000
_cell.length_c   1.000
_cell.angle_alpha   90.00
_cell.angle_beta   90.00
_cell.angle_gamma   90.00
#
_symmetry.space_group_name_H-M   'P 1'
#
loop_
_entity.id
_entity.type
_entity.pdbx_description
1 polymer ?
#
loop_
_entity_poly.entity_id
_entity_poly.type
_entity_poly.pdbx_seq_one_letter_code
_entity_poly.pdbx_strand_id
1 'polypeptide(L)'
;MARIGVLGLGNWGTALALVWCKDGHNVLGWTVEQEVYESVMSSQENEKYLPGYKIPGMDCTMEIADVTESCEILVLALPSSVILEVVDLLIPSLRPSHLLVDLAKGLAPSSEGGSGLISDAIERRLSDAGMSNQVVVMTGPTIAPEVARGVITNALVACHDKVVAERVAER
;
A
#
# COMPACT_ATOMS: atom_id res chain seq x y z
N MET A 1 9.25 11.63 -9.76
CA MET A 1 9.30 11.43 -8.29
C MET A 1 7.87 11.49 -7.80
N ALA A 2 7.37 10.44 -7.15
CA ALA A 2 6.01 10.39 -6.61
C ALA A 2 6.06 10.42 -5.08
N ARG A 3 4.94 10.82 -4.46
CA ARG A 3 4.73 10.71 -3.01
C ARG A 3 3.83 9.50 -2.76
N ILE A 4 4.39 8.48 -2.13
CA ILE A 4 3.78 7.16 -1.95
C ILE A 4 3.53 6.92 -0.47
N GLY A 5 2.28 6.68 -0.12
CA GLY A 5 1.86 6.26 1.22
C GLY A 5 1.73 4.73 1.28
N VAL A 6 2.44 4.09 2.19
CA VAL A 6 2.37 2.64 2.38
C VAL A 6 1.59 2.35 3.66
N LEU A 7 0.36 1.87 3.50
CA LEU A 7 -0.50 1.50 4.61
C LEU A 7 -0.26 0.02 4.98
N GLY A 8 0.41 -0.16 6.11
CA GLY A 8 0.85 -1.47 6.59
C GLY A 8 2.33 -1.74 6.32
N LEU A 9 3.14 -1.65 7.37
CA LEU A 9 4.58 -1.91 7.33
C LEU A 9 4.92 -3.35 7.77
N GLY A 10 4.15 -4.33 7.26
CA GLY A 10 4.54 -5.75 7.33
C GLY A 10 5.70 -6.05 6.38
N ASN A 11 6.07 -7.33 6.24
CA ASN A 11 7.18 -7.74 5.38
C ASN A 11 7.07 -7.16 3.95
N TRP A 12 5.89 -7.25 3.34
CA TRP A 12 5.71 -6.86 1.94
C TRP A 12 5.69 -5.33 1.76
N GLY A 13 4.92 -4.62 2.60
CA GLY A 13 4.89 -3.15 2.57
C GLY A 13 6.27 -2.54 2.82
N THR A 14 7.03 -3.09 3.77
CA THR A 14 8.39 -2.65 4.06
C THR A 14 9.36 -2.90 2.89
N ALA A 15 9.26 -4.08 2.23
CA ALA A 15 10.12 -4.40 1.09
C ALA A 15 9.87 -3.47 -0.10
N LEU A 16 8.60 -3.15 -0.39
CA LEU A 16 8.26 -2.20 -1.46
C LEU A 16 8.69 -0.77 -1.10
N ALA A 17 8.48 -0.34 0.14
CA ALA A 17 8.96 0.95 0.62
C ALA A 17 10.47 1.09 0.40
N LEU A 18 11.25 0.04 0.70
CA LEU A 18 12.69 0.02 0.45
C LEU A 18 13.03 0.22 -1.04
N VAL A 19 12.31 -0.46 -1.95
CA VAL A 19 12.53 -0.32 -3.40
C VAL A 19 12.24 1.12 -3.83
N TRP A 20 11.07 1.65 -3.48
CA TRP A 20 10.69 3.01 -3.88
C TRP A 20 11.59 4.10 -3.30
N CYS A 21 12.07 3.94 -2.06
CA CYS A 21 13.06 4.85 -1.50
C CYS A 21 14.39 4.80 -2.28
N LYS A 22 14.85 3.60 -2.67
CA LYS A 22 16.06 3.44 -3.50
C LYS A 22 15.90 4.05 -4.88
N ASP A 23 14.70 4.02 -5.45
CA ASP A 23 14.38 4.62 -6.75
C ASP A 23 14.10 6.14 -6.65
N GLY A 24 14.27 6.72 -5.46
CA GLY A 24 14.20 8.16 -5.22
C GLY A 24 12.77 8.69 -5.05
N HIS A 25 11.80 7.85 -4.72
CA HIS A 25 10.47 8.28 -4.34
C HIS A 25 10.42 8.74 -2.89
N ASN A 26 9.49 9.65 -2.57
CA ASN A 26 9.19 10.02 -1.19
C ASN A 26 8.16 9.04 -0.63
N VAL A 27 8.55 8.27 0.37
CA VAL A 27 7.71 7.24 0.99
C VAL A 27 7.35 7.62 2.41
N LEU A 28 6.04 7.59 2.72
CA LEU A 28 5.51 7.70 4.07
C LEU A 28 4.83 6.37 4.43
N GLY A 29 5.40 5.67 5.41
CA GLY A 29 4.82 4.45 5.94
C GLY A 29 3.81 4.73 7.05
N TRP A 30 2.69 4.02 7.04
CA TRP A 30 1.74 4.02 8.15
C TRP A 30 1.70 2.66 8.84
N THR A 31 1.72 2.70 10.17
CA THR A 31 1.61 1.51 11.00
C THR A 31 0.80 1.79 12.26
N VAL A 32 0.14 0.77 12.80
CA VAL A 32 -0.51 0.82 14.12
C VAL A 32 0.41 0.29 15.23
N GLU A 33 1.60 -0.20 14.86
CA GLU A 33 2.52 -0.84 15.77
C GLU A 33 3.60 0.15 16.24
N GLN A 34 3.56 0.53 17.50
CA GLN A 34 4.49 1.48 18.12
C GLN A 34 5.96 1.06 17.91
N GLU A 35 6.27 -0.22 18.10
CA GLU A 35 7.64 -0.76 17.92
C GLU A 35 8.17 -0.60 16.50
N VAL A 36 7.29 -0.76 15.48
CA VAL A 36 7.64 -0.57 14.07
C VAL A 36 7.90 0.92 13.78
N TYR A 37 7.02 1.79 14.28
CA TYR A 37 7.18 3.23 14.16
C TYR A 37 8.52 3.70 14.76
N GLU A 38 8.81 3.31 16.00
CA GLU A 38 10.04 3.69 16.71
C GLU A 38 11.30 3.17 16.00
N SER A 39 11.26 1.91 15.54
CA SER A 39 12.37 1.29 14.80
C SER A 39 12.67 2.05 13.50
N VAL A 40 11.65 2.34 12.70
CA VAL A 40 11.83 3.07 11.45
C VAL A 40 12.34 4.49 11.70
N MET A 41 11.76 5.23 12.65
CA MET A 41 12.12 6.61 12.91
C MET A 41 13.52 6.76 13.55
N SER A 42 13.94 5.83 14.41
CA SER A 42 15.23 5.89 15.07
C SER A 42 16.39 5.32 14.26
N SER A 43 16.16 4.26 13.53
CA SER A 43 17.23 3.49 12.87
C SER A 43 17.09 3.39 11.34
N GLN A 44 16.02 3.92 10.74
CA GLN A 44 15.69 3.74 9.32
C GLN A 44 15.64 2.25 8.93
N GLU A 45 15.11 1.42 9.81
CA GLU A 45 14.98 -0.03 9.63
C GLU A 45 13.68 -0.52 10.27
N ASN A 46 13.04 -1.48 9.66
CA ASN A 46 11.94 -2.22 10.29
C ASN A 46 12.48 -3.55 10.82
N GLU A 47 13.01 -3.51 12.04
CA GLU A 47 13.67 -4.66 12.67
C GLU A 47 12.73 -5.85 12.89
N LYS A 48 11.42 -5.59 13.02
CA LYS A 48 10.42 -6.64 13.23
C LYS A 48 10.13 -7.45 11.96
N TYR A 49 9.95 -6.77 10.83
CA TYR A 49 9.43 -7.39 9.61
C TYR A 49 10.45 -7.54 8.50
N LEU A 50 11.52 -6.74 8.49
CA LEU A 50 12.57 -6.81 7.49
C LEU A 50 13.94 -6.46 8.10
N PRO A 51 14.43 -7.24 9.09
CA PRO A 51 15.67 -6.95 9.76
C PRO A 51 16.88 -6.99 8.82
N GLY A 52 17.84 -6.09 9.06
CA GLY A 52 19.07 -6.00 8.29
C GLY A 52 18.99 -5.14 7.02
N TYR A 53 17.84 -4.52 6.75
CA TYR A 53 17.65 -3.64 5.59
C TYR A 53 17.34 -2.22 6.01
N LYS A 54 18.25 -1.30 5.74
CA LYS A 54 18.01 0.14 5.92
C LYS A 54 17.12 0.67 4.80
N ILE A 55 16.16 1.52 5.17
CA ILE A 55 15.21 2.18 4.26
C ILE A 55 15.45 3.69 4.33
N PRO A 56 16.53 4.17 3.71
CA PRO A 56 16.96 5.55 3.87
C PRO A 56 15.94 6.53 3.30
N GLY A 57 15.56 7.52 4.10
CA GLY A 57 14.63 8.57 3.68
C GLY A 57 13.15 8.18 3.76
N MET A 58 12.81 7.02 4.32
CA MET A 58 11.42 6.70 4.62
C MET A 58 10.99 7.42 5.90
N ASP A 59 9.89 8.17 5.82
CA ASP A 59 9.18 8.68 6.98
C ASP A 59 8.12 7.67 7.45
N CYS A 60 7.72 7.75 8.72
CA CYS A 60 6.70 6.88 9.29
C CYS A 60 5.74 7.67 10.16
N THR A 61 4.46 7.28 10.13
CA THR A 61 3.41 7.86 10.97
C THR A 61 2.50 6.78 11.54
N MET A 62 1.84 7.09 12.64
CA MET A 62 0.74 6.31 13.20
C MET A 62 -0.62 6.95 12.92
N GLU A 63 -0.64 8.17 12.36
CA GLU A 63 -1.84 8.92 12.00
C GLU A 63 -2.18 8.70 10.52
N ILE A 64 -3.31 8.04 10.25
CA ILE A 64 -3.69 7.69 8.87
C ILE A 64 -3.96 8.92 8.00
N ALA A 65 -4.40 10.03 8.58
CA ALA A 65 -4.67 11.28 7.89
C ALA A 65 -3.41 11.88 7.26
N ASP A 66 -2.23 11.73 7.91
CA ASP A 66 -0.96 12.22 7.37
C ASP A 66 -0.66 11.64 5.99
N VAL A 67 -1.05 10.36 5.79
CA VAL A 67 -0.82 9.67 4.51
C VAL A 67 -1.67 10.28 3.40
N THR A 68 -2.96 10.52 3.65
CA THR A 68 -3.85 11.13 2.66
C THR A 68 -3.52 12.60 2.40
N GLU A 69 -3.00 13.32 3.40
CA GLU A 69 -2.59 14.71 3.23
C GLU A 69 -1.31 14.85 2.39
N SER A 70 -0.37 13.93 2.59
CA SER A 70 0.99 14.04 2.03
C SER A 70 1.22 13.25 0.76
N CYS A 71 0.45 12.18 0.51
CA CYS A 71 0.72 11.24 -0.57
C CYS A 71 -0.32 11.31 -1.69
N GLU A 72 0.06 10.86 -2.88
CA GLU A 72 -0.79 10.79 -4.07
C GLU A 72 -1.21 9.36 -4.37
N ILE A 73 -0.32 8.41 -4.09
CA ILE A 73 -0.52 6.98 -4.28
C ILE A 73 -0.59 6.33 -2.90
N LEU A 74 -1.69 5.64 -2.63
CA LEU A 74 -1.99 4.99 -1.36
C LEU A 74 -1.92 3.48 -1.55
N VAL A 75 -0.87 2.86 -1.04
CA VAL A 75 -0.59 1.43 -1.22
C VAL A 75 -1.12 0.66 -0.02
N LEU A 76 -2.10 -0.19 -0.24
CA LEU A 76 -2.77 -1.00 0.77
C LEU A 76 -2.01 -2.32 0.95
N ALA A 77 -0.96 -2.31 1.78
CA ALA A 77 -0.11 -3.48 2.08
C ALA A 77 -0.59 -4.19 3.36
N LEU A 78 -1.88 -4.48 3.42
CA LEU A 78 -2.59 -4.95 4.60
C LEU A 78 -3.08 -6.39 4.44
N PRO A 79 -3.26 -7.13 5.56
CA PRO A 79 -3.97 -8.41 5.52
C PRO A 79 -5.40 -8.22 5.01
N SER A 80 -5.90 -9.19 4.24
CA SER A 80 -7.26 -9.18 3.68
C SER A 80 -8.38 -9.05 4.73
N SER A 81 -8.10 -9.46 5.97
CA SER A 81 -9.05 -9.39 7.08
C SER A 81 -9.31 -7.99 7.61
N VAL A 82 -8.38 -7.04 7.40
CA VAL A 82 -8.48 -5.66 7.95
C VAL A 82 -8.52 -4.58 6.89
N ILE A 83 -8.28 -4.91 5.63
CA ILE A 83 -8.12 -3.92 4.56
C ILE A 83 -9.35 -3.04 4.37
N LEU A 84 -10.55 -3.60 4.47
CA LEU A 84 -11.79 -2.85 4.31
C LEU A 84 -12.04 -1.88 5.48
N GLU A 85 -11.67 -2.26 6.69
CA GLU A 85 -11.74 -1.37 7.86
C GLU A 85 -10.79 -0.17 7.68
N VAL A 86 -9.59 -0.42 7.16
CA VAL A 86 -8.63 0.67 6.89
C VAL A 86 -9.11 1.56 5.74
N VAL A 87 -9.75 1.00 4.71
CA VAL A 87 -10.38 1.80 3.65
C VAL A 87 -11.48 2.71 4.23
N ASP A 88 -12.30 2.21 5.15
CA ASP A 88 -13.31 3.02 5.84
C ASP A 88 -12.68 4.19 6.62
N LEU A 89 -11.51 3.98 7.22
CA LEU A 89 -10.77 5.05 7.92
C LEU A 89 -10.17 6.09 6.95
N LEU A 90 -9.84 5.69 5.71
CA LEU A 90 -9.31 6.61 4.70
C LEU A 90 -10.39 7.51 4.08
N ILE A 91 -11.62 7.00 3.90
CA ILE A 91 -12.71 7.68 3.18
C ILE A 91 -12.89 9.15 3.60
N PRO A 92 -12.93 9.51 4.90
CA PRO A 92 -13.16 10.90 5.31
C PRO A 92 -12.12 11.91 4.81
N SER A 93 -10.90 11.45 4.50
CA SER A 93 -9.77 12.29 4.07
C SER A 93 -9.34 12.02 2.63
N LEU A 94 -9.99 11.09 1.92
CA LEU A 94 -9.68 10.80 0.53
C LEU A 94 -10.05 11.98 -0.38
N ARG A 95 -9.17 12.26 -1.34
CA ARG A 95 -9.40 13.20 -2.43
C ARG A 95 -9.62 12.43 -3.73
N PRO A 96 -10.41 12.94 -4.68
CA PRO A 96 -10.63 12.28 -5.98
C PRO A 96 -9.34 11.99 -6.78
N SER A 97 -8.26 12.70 -6.47
CA SER A 97 -6.95 12.53 -7.11
C SER A 97 -6.11 11.39 -6.53
N HIS A 98 -6.50 10.84 -5.37
CA HIS A 98 -5.77 9.72 -4.78
C HIS A 98 -5.97 8.46 -5.61
N LEU A 99 -4.88 7.73 -5.79
CA LEU A 99 -4.83 6.43 -6.42
C LEU A 99 -4.60 5.36 -5.36
N LEU A 100 -5.50 4.38 -5.27
CA LEU A 100 -5.35 3.26 -4.35
C LEU A 100 -4.70 2.07 -5.07
N VAL A 101 -3.68 1.48 -4.44
CA VAL A 101 -3.01 0.28 -4.96
C VAL A 101 -3.23 -0.86 -3.98
N ASP A 102 -4.03 -1.84 -4.37
CA ASP A 102 -4.33 -3.03 -3.57
C ASP A 102 -3.27 -4.11 -3.78
N LEU A 103 -2.63 -4.54 -2.69
CA LEU A 103 -1.64 -5.61 -2.66
C LEU A 103 -2.18 -6.89 -2.00
N ALA A 104 -3.43 -6.92 -1.58
CA ALA A 104 -3.97 -8.04 -0.84
C ALA A 104 -4.11 -9.30 -1.73
N LYS A 105 -3.66 -10.42 -1.19
CA LYS A 105 -3.71 -11.74 -1.85
C LYS A 105 -4.88 -12.58 -1.32
N GLY A 106 -6.08 -12.00 -1.25
CA GLY A 106 -7.19 -12.68 -0.63
C GLY A 106 -8.52 -12.44 -1.33
N LEU A 107 -9.57 -12.95 -0.70
CA LEU A 107 -10.94 -12.75 -1.09
C LEU A 107 -11.69 -12.01 0.02
N ALA A 108 -12.67 -11.23 -0.36
CA ALA A 108 -13.61 -10.56 0.53
C ALA A 108 -15.02 -11.18 0.38
N PRO A 109 -15.92 -11.02 1.37
CA PRO A 109 -17.32 -11.37 1.20
C PRO A 109 -17.93 -10.62 0.01
N SER A 110 -18.62 -11.35 -0.88
CA SER A 110 -19.35 -10.77 -2.01
C SER A 110 -20.77 -10.37 -1.62
N SER A 111 -21.29 -9.30 -2.21
CA SER A 111 -22.69 -8.88 -2.03
C SER A 111 -23.70 -9.88 -2.59
N GLU A 112 -23.29 -10.70 -3.55
CA GLU A 112 -24.12 -11.72 -4.16
C GLU A 112 -24.08 -13.06 -3.40
N GLY A 113 -23.37 -13.11 -2.27
CA GLY A 113 -23.06 -14.30 -1.51
C GLY A 113 -21.76 -14.97 -1.96
N GLY A 114 -21.09 -15.68 -1.05
CA GLY A 114 -19.78 -16.28 -1.31
C GLY A 114 -18.62 -15.29 -1.17
N SER A 115 -17.60 -15.45 -1.99
CA SER A 115 -16.37 -14.65 -1.96
C SER A 115 -16.11 -13.98 -3.30
N GLY A 116 -15.61 -12.74 -3.26
CA GLY A 116 -15.22 -11.94 -4.42
C GLY A 116 -13.82 -11.36 -4.28
N LEU A 117 -13.38 -10.57 -5.25
CA LEU A 117 -12.10 -9.88 -5.19
C LEU A 117 -12.14 -8.78 -4.11
N ILE A 118 -11.01 -8.58 -3.45
CA ILE A 118 -10.87 -7.49 -2.48
C ILE A 118 -10.98 -6.14 -3.18
N SER A 119 -10.41 -6.00 -4.38
CA SER A 119 -10.54 -4.77 -5.19
C SER A 119 -11.99 -4.40 -5.44
N ASP A 120 -12.87 -5.36 -5.80
CA ASP A 120 -14.30 -5.11 -6.01
C ASP A 120 -14.98 -4.65 -4.70
N ALA A 121 -14.56 -5.21 -3.57
CA ALA A 121 -15.08 -4.81 -2.27
C ALA A 121 -14.62 -3.40 -1.88
N ILE A 122 -13.37 -3.02 -2.20
CA ILE A 122 -12.85 -1.67 -2.01
C ILE A 122 -13.61 -0.68 -2.90
N GLU A 123 -13.76 -0.96 -4.20
CA GLU A 123 -14.49 -0.10 -5.14
C GLU A 123 -15.93 0.11 -4.70
N ARG A 124 -16.59 -0.92 -4.18
CA ARG A 124 -17.94 -0.81 -3.63
C ARG A 124 -17.97 0.12 -2.42
N ARG A 125 -17.05 -0.04 -1.45
CA ARG A 125 -16.97 0.84 -0.28
C ARG A 125 -16.79 2.31 -0.66
N LEU A 126 -15.93 2.56 -1.64
CA LEU A 126 -15.71 3.90 -2.18
C LEU A 126 -16.99 4.43 -2.86
N SER A 127 -17.63 3.63 -3.70
CA SER A 127 -18.88 3.99 -4.38
C SER A 127 -20.03 4.30 -3.40
N ASP A 128 -20.18 3.48 -2.37
CA ASP A 128 -21.21 3.67 -1.32
C ASP A 128 -20.98 4.99 -0.55
N ALA A 129 -19.72 5.43 -0.45
CA ALA A 129 -19.33 6.71 0.12
C ALA A 129 -19.36 7.89 -0.89
N GLY A 130 -19.81 7.67 -2.13
CA GLY A 130 -19.84 8.68 -3.18
C GLY A 130 -18.47 9.02 -3.76
N MET A 131 -17.48 8.15 -3.57
CA MET A 131 -16.12 8.32 -4.07
C MET A 131 -15.94 7.57 -5.40
N SER A 132 -15.06 8.08 -6.26
CA SER A 132 -14.75 7.50 -7.59
C SER A 132 -13.23 7.28 -7.79
N ASN A 133 -12.51 7.05 -6.71
CA ASN A 133 -11.09 6.81 -6.78
C ASN A 133 -10.79 5.53 -7.55
N GLN A 134 -9.73 5.56 -8.36
CA GLN A 134 -9.27 4.38 -9.07
C GLN A 134 -8.59 3.39 -8.10
N VAL A 135 -8.92 2.12 -8.26
CA VAL A 135 -8.28 1.02 -7.55
C VAL A 135 -7.44 0.21 -8.53
N VAL A 136 -6.16 0.10 -8.23
CA VAL A 136 -5.19 -0.67 -9.01
C VAL A 136 -4.82 -1.91 -8.21
N VAL A 137 -4.85 -3.07 -8.83
CA VAL A 137 -4.36 -4.31 -8.20
C VAL A 137 -2.93 -4.54 -8.62
N MET A 138 -2.03 -4.74 -7.65
CA MET A 138 -0.67 -5.20 -7.93
C MET A 138 -0.45 -6.56 -7.26
N THR A 139 -0.17 -7.58 -8.07
CA THR A 139 0.00 -8.95 -7.61
C THR A 139 1.13 -9.64 -8.37
N GLY A 140 1.59 -10.79 -7.87
CA GLY A 140 2.63 -11.57 -8.54
C GLY A 140 3.27 -12.61 -7.62
N PRO A 141 4.14 -13.47 -8.19
CA PRO A 141 4.92 -14.46 -7.45
C PRO A 141 6.11 -13.77 -6.75
N THR A 142 5.82 -12.87 -5.83
CA THR A 142 6.81 -12.01 -5.16
C THR A 142 6.97 -12.39 -3.70
N ILE A 143 8.21 -12.45 -3.24
CA ILE A 143 8.61 -12.75 -1.86
C ILE A 143 9.39 -11.56 -1.31
N ALA A 144 8.90 -10.96 -0.23
CA ALA A 144 9.46 -9.73 0.33
C ALA A 144 10.99 -9.77 0.58
N PRO A 145 11.59 -10.81 1.19
CA PRO A 145 13.03 -10.89 1.37
C PRO A 145 13.83 -10.96 0.06
N GLU A 146 13.25 -11.49 -1.02
CA GLU A 146 13.90 -11.53 -2.34
C GLU A 146 13.94 -10.16 -2.99
N VAL A 147 12.81 -9.46 -2.94
CA VAL A 147 12.68 -8.07 -3.41
C VAL A 147 13.64 -7.16 -2.65
N ALA A 148 13.73 -7.28 -1.33
CA ALA A 148 14.66 -6.50 -0.51
C ALA A 148 16.14 -6.73 -0.87
N ARG A 149 16.48 -7.95 -1.29
CA ARG A 149 17.82 -8.30 -1.80
C ARG A 149 18.09 -7.83 -3.23
N GLY A 150 17.09 -7.27 -3.91
CA GLY A 150 17.20 -6.86 -5.31
C GLY A 150 17.14 -8.01 -6.30
N VAL A 151 16.55 -9.14 -5.92
CA VAL A 151 16.28 -10.24 -6.87
C VAL A 151 15.22 -9.77 -7.85
N ILE A 152 15.49 -9.92 -9.14
CA ILE A 152 14.56 -9.55 -10.20
C ILE A 152 13.29 -10.38 -10.03
N THR A 153 12.17 -9.69 -9.92
CA THR A 153 10.85 -10.29 -9.78
C THR A 153 9.87 -9.57 -10.67
N ASN A 154 8.79 -10.26 -11.04
CA ASN A 154 7.73 -9.70 -11.86
C ASN A 154 6.49 -9.46 -11.02
N ALA A 155 5.84 -8.33 -11.24
CA ALA A 155 4.52 -8.04 -10.73
C ALA A 155 3.57 -7.74 -11.90
N LEU A 156 2.32 -8.12 -11.74
CA LEU A 156 1.22 -7.75 -12.63
C LEU A 156 0.52 -6.55 -12.00
N VAL A 157 0.30 -5.53 -12.81
CA VAL A 157 -0.49 -4.34 -12.44
C VAL A 157 -1.74 -4.32 -13.29
N ALA A 158 -2.91 -4.27 -12.67
CA ALA A 158 -4.20 -4.27 -13.33
C ALA A 158 -5.12 -3.16 -12.80
N CYS A 159 -5.84 -2.51 -13.68
CA CYS A 159 -6.85 -1.50 -13.39
C CYS A 159 -7.89 -1.49 -14.52
N HIS A 160 -9.12 -1.05 -14.27
CA HIS A 160 -10.12 -0.82 -15.31
C HIS A 160 -9.65 0.24 -16.31
N ASP A 161 -8.90 1.25 -15.86
CA ASP A 161 -8.25 2.23 -16.72
C ASP A 161 -6.80 1.80 -17.00
N LYS A 162 -6.53 1.47 -18.28
CA LYS A 162 -5.19 1.03 -18.71
C LYS A 162 -4.13 2.12 -18.50
N VAL A 163 -4.46 3.39 -18.69
CA VAL A 163 -3.50 4.50 -18.51
C VAL A 163 -3.07 4.60 -17.05
N VAL A 164 -4.02 4.38 -16.13
CA VAL A 164 -3.73 4.36 -14.70
C VAL A 164 -2.86 3.16 -14.33
N ALA A 165 -3.14 1.97 -14.89
CA ALA A 165 -2.32 0.78 -14.66
C ALA A 165 -0.87 0.99 -15.13
N GLU A 166 -0.68 1.53 -16.35
CA GLU A 166 0.64 1.86 -16.90
C GLU A 166 1.39 2.86 -16.02
N ARG A 167 0.70 3.92 -15.55
CA ARG A 167 1.28 4.92 -14.64
C ARG A 167 1.79 4.31 -13.34
N VAL A 168 1.11 3.30 -12.78
CA VAL A 168 1.55 2.60 -11.56
C VAL A 168 2.71 1.65 -11.87
N ALA A 169 2.65 0.94 -13.00
CA ALA A 169 3.69 -0.02 -13.39
C ALA A 169 5.05 0.63 -13.66
N GLU A 170 5.09 1.92 -13.97
CA GLU A 170 6.31 2.70 -14.18
C GLU A 170 6.96 3.23 -12.89
N ARG A 171 6.34 2.96 -11.72
CA ARG A 171 6.80 3.45 -10.40
C ARG A 171 7.41 2.32 -9.58
#